data_bc8e3e61fceb24d962973ee5013bb261
#
_entry.id   bc8e3e61fceb24d962973ee5013bb261
#
_cell.length_a   1.000
_cell.length_b   1.000
_cell.length_c   1.000
_cell.angle_alpha   90.00
_cell.angle_beta   90.00
_cell.angle_gamma   90.00
#
_symmetry.space_group_name_H-M   'P 1'
#
loop_
_entity.id
_entity.type
_entity.pdbx_description
1 polymer ?
#
loop_
_entity_poly.entity_id
_entity_poly.type
_entity_poly.pdbx_seq_one_letter_code
_entity_poly.pdbx_strand_id
1 'polypeptide(L)'
;MPESQNIEWKSKWKDEYLEWICGYANAQGGKIYIGCDDEGNVIGVSNARKLLEDIPNKVRDAMGIIVGVNLLTESGKDYIE
;
A
#
# COMPACT_ATOMS: atom_id res chain seq x y z
N MET A 1 14.99 -1.33 -5.89
CA MET A 1 14.29 -2.04 -6.96
C MET A 1 13.38 -1.06 -7.69
N PRO A 2 13.46 -0.95 -9.01
CA PRO A 2 12.61 -0.02 -9.74
C PRO A 2 11.15 -0.43 -9.72
N GLU A 3 10.27 0.55 -9.82
CA GLU A 3 8.84 0.28 -9.98
C GLU A 3 8.62 -0.54 -11.24
N SER A 4 7.64 -1.42 -11.18
CA SER A 4 7.20 -2.21 -12.31
C SER A 4 5.68 -2.11 -12.42
N GLN A 5 5.10 -2.71 -13.43
CA GLN A 5 3.64 -2.70 -13.58
C GLN A 5 2.92 -3.37 -12.41
N ASN A 6 3.63 -4.17 -11.59
CA ASN A 6 3.04 -4.89 -10.46
C ASN A 6 3.48 -4.36 -9.11
N ILE A 7 4.26 -3.29 -9.07
CA ILE A 7 4.75 -2.69 -7.83
C ILE A 7 4.60 -1.18 -7.94
N GLU A 8 3.99 -0.58 -6.92
CA GLU A 8 3.79 0.86 -6.87
C GLU A 8 4.25 1.39 -5.51
N TRP A 9 4.99 2.48 -5.50
CA TRP A 9 5.48 3.12 -4.28
C TRP A 9 4.79 4.47 -4.11
N LYS A 10 4.23 4.70 -2.92
CA LYS A 10 3.54 5.93 -2.57
C LYS A 10 4.06 6.46 -1.24
N SER A 11 4.26 7.76 -1.15
CA SER A 11 4.77 8.38 0.07
C SER A 11 3.72 8.45 1.17
N LYS A 12 2.45 8.49 0.80
CA LYS A 12 1.33 8.54 1.74
C LYS A 12 0.13 7.82 1.15
N TRP A 13 -0.87 7.54 1.99
CA TRP A 13 -2.11 6.94 1.53
C TRP A 13 -3.08 8.00 1.03
N LYS A 14 -3.76 7.70 -0.08
CA LYS A 14 -4.92 8.43 -0.57
C LYS A 14 -5.98 7.42 -0.98
N ASP A 15 -7.24 7.73 -0.73
CA ASP A 15 -8.34 6.82 -1.06
C ASP A 15 -8.44 6.52 -2.56
N GLU A 16 -7.97 7.43 -3.42
CA GLU A 16 -7.93 7.19 -4.86
C GLU A 16 -7.07 5.99 -5.24
N TYR A 17 -6.17 5.57 -4.36
CA TYR A 17 -5.32 4.40 -4.61
C TYR A 17 -6.10 3.08 -4.57
N LEU A 18 -7.34 3.11 -4.12
CA LEU A 18 -8.20 1.94 -4.23
C LEU A 18 -8.36 1.49 -5.69
N GLU A 19 -8.26 2.40 -6.63
CA GLU A 19 -8.30 2.07 -8.07
C GLU A 19 -7.11 1.19 -8.45
N TRP A 20 -5.93 1.46 -7.91
CA TRP A 20 -4.75 0.64 -8.14
C TRP A 20 -4.93 -0.77 -7.60
N ILE A 21 -5.51 -0.87 -6.41
CA ILE A 21 -5.78 -2.17 -5.78
C ILE A 21 -6.77 -2.95 -6.64
N CYS A 22 -7.80 -2.29 -7.12
CA CYS A 22 -8.78 -2.91 -8.03
C CYS A 22 -8.10 -3.41 -9.30
N GLY A 23 -7.23 -2.60 -9.91
CA GLY A 23 -6.49 -2.99 -11.09
C GLY A 23 -5.62 -4.21 -10.86
N TYR A 24 -4.91 -4.25 -9.74
CA TYR A 24 -4.07 -5.40 -9.40
C TYR A 24 -4.90 -6.65 -9.11
N ALA A 25 -6.04 -6.50 -8.46
CA ALA A 25 -6.92 -7.64 -8.18
C ALA A 25 -7.49 -8.26 -9.46
N ASN A 26 -7.74 -7.43 -10.47
CA ASN A 26 -8.26 -7.90 -11.76
C ASN A 26 -7.16 -8.42 -12.69
N ALA A 27 -5.90 -8.19 -12.35
CA ALA A 27 -4.75 -8.67 -13.12
C ALA A 27 -4.15 -9.89 -12.41
N GLN A 28 -2.82 -9.98 -12.41
CA GLN A 28 -2.09 -11.07 -11.79
C GLN A 28 -1.71 -10.79 -10.33
N GLY A 29 -2.25 -9.72 -9.79
CA GLY A 29 -1.87 -9.26 -8.47
C GLY A 29 -0.77 -8.22 -8.54
N GLY A 30 -0.38 -7.70 -7.39
CA GLY A 30 0.67 -6.71 -7.30
C GLY A 30 0.82 -6.23 -5.87
N LYS A 31 1.71 -5.28 -5.67
CA LYS A 31 1.99 -4.73 -4.35
C LYS A 31 1.99 -3.21 -4.40
N ILE A 32 1.46 -2.60 -3.35
CA ILE A 32 1.53 -1.16 -3.15
C ILE A 32 2.23 -0.93 -1.82
N TYR A 33 3.25 -0.11 -1.83
CA TYR A 33 4.00 0.25 -0.63
C TYR A 33 3.66 1.68 -0.26
N ILE A 34 3.21 1.88 0.96
CA ILE A 34 2.87 3.21 1.48
C ILE A 34 3.97 3.61 2.49
N GLY A 35 4.57 4.74 2.27
CA GLY A 35 5.70 5.20 3.06
C GLY A 35 7.03 5.06 2.34
N CYS A 36 7.01 4.92 1.02
CA CYS A 36 8.20 4.83 0.18
C CYS A 36 8.19 5.95 -0.86
N ASP A 37 9.39 6.37 -1.28
CA ASP A 37 9.53 7.34 -2.36
C ASP A 37 9.52 6.64 -3.73
N ASP A 38 9.65 7.42 -4.80
CA ASP A 38 9.60 6.90 -6.16
C ASP A 38 10.76 5.97 -6.52
N GLU A 39 11.80 5.94 -5.69
CA GLU A 39 12.95 5.06 -5.88
C GLU A 39 12.85 3.79 -5.02
N GLY A 40 11.78 3.66 -4.25
CA GLY A 40 11.57 2.52 -3.39
C GLY A 40 12.24 2.64 -2.02
N ASN A 41 12.77 3.81 -1.68
CA ASN A 41 13.37 4.04 -0.38
C ASN A 41 12.29 4.26 0.67
N VAL A 42 12.45 3.65 1.84
CA VAL A 42 11.49 3.81 2.93
C VAL A 42 11.68 5.19 3.57
N ILE A 43 10.65 6.01 3.50
CA ILE A 43 10.62 7.32 4.14
C ILE A 43 9.72 7.35 5.36
N GLY A 44 8.85 6.33 5.51
CA GLY A 44 7.97 6.18 6.65
C GLY A 44 6.67 6.96 6.52
N VAL A 45 5.66 6.52 7.29
CA VAL A 45 4.39 7.25 7.43
C VAL A 45 4.08 7.34 8.93
N SER A 46 3.57 8.49 9.36
CA SER A 46 3.29 8.73 10.78
C SER A 46 2.05 7.99 11.27
N ASN A 47 1.13 7.65 10.37
CA ASN A 47 -0.14 7.01 10.71
C ASN A 47 -0.21 5.55 10.24
N ALA A 48 0.93 4.85 10.23
CA ALA A 48 1.00 3.48 9.69
C ALA A 48 0.05 2.53 10.40
N ARG A 49 -0.05 2.61 11.72
CA ARG A 49 -0.94 1.70 12.47
C ARG A 49 -2.40 1.91 12.13
N LYS A 50 -2.80 3.16 11.91
CA LYS A 50 -4.16 3.48 11.50
C LYS A 50 -4.43 2.95 10.10
N LEU A 51 -3.48 3.11 9.18
CA LEU A 51 -3.60 2.60 7.83
C LEU A 51 -3.69 1.07 7.80
N LEU A 52 -2.95 0.41 8.66
CA LEU A 52 -3.00 -1.06 8.78
C LEU A 52 -4.42 -1.54 9.07
N GLU A 53 -5.19 -0.77 9.81
CA GLU A 53 -6.57 -1.07 10.13
C GLU A 53 -7.54 -0.56 9.06
N ASP A 54 -7.34 0.67 8.59
CA ASP A 54 -8.28 1.35 7.69
C ASP A 54 -8.26 0.79 6.26
N ILE A 55 -7.08 0.48 5.73
CA ILE A 55 -6.96 0.06 4.33
C ILE A 55 -7.73 -1.23 4.05
N PRO A 56 -7.59 -2.31 4.84
CA PRO A 56 -8.37 -3.52 4.59
C PRO A 56 -9.87 -3.28 4.65
N ASN A 57 -10.33 -2.45 5.57
CA ASN A 57 -11.74 -2.13 5.71
C ASN A 57 -12.26 -1.36 4.50
N LYS A 58 -11.48 -0.39 4.01
CA LYS A 58 -11.86 0.39 2.82
C LYS A 58 -11.93 -0.48 1.57
N VAL A 59 -10.98 -1.39 1.41
CA VAL A 59 -10.96 -2.31 0.28
C VAL A 59 -12.16 -3.24 0.33
N ARG A 60 -12.45 -3.80 1.48
CA ARG A 60 -13.60 -4.69 1.65
C ARG A 60 -14.90 -3.96 1.35
N ASP A 61 -15.07 -2.73 1.89
CA ASP A 61 -16.31 -1.97 1.73
C ASP A 61 -16.49 -1.49 0.28
N ALA A 62 -15.41 -1.16 -0.41
CA ALA A 62 -15.48 -0.63 -1.78
C ALA A 62 -15.57 -1.73 -2.83
N MET A 63 -14.90 -2.86 -2.62
CA MET A 63 -14.71 -3.88 -3.65
C MET A 63 -15.17 -5.28 -3.24
N GLY A 64 -15.49 -5.48 -1.97
CA GLY A 64 -15.92 -6.78 -1.48
C GLY A 64 -14.84 -7.86 -1.49
N ILE A 65 -13.57 -7.47 -1.52
CA ILE A 65 -12.45 -8.41 -1.52
C ILE A 65 -11.62 -8.24 -0.25
N ILE A 66 -10.82 -9.26 0.05
CA ILE A 66 -9.90 -9.26 1.18
C ILE A 66 -8.49 -9.17 0.62
N VAL A 67 -7.69 -8.23 1.14
CA VAL A 67 -6.29 -8.05 0.75
C VAL A 67 -5.38 -8.25 1.95
N GLY A 68 -4.17 -8.71 1.71
CA GLY A 68 -3.15 -8.79 2.73
C GLY A 68 -2.51 -7.42 2.94
N VAL A 69 -2.54 -6.93 4.17
CA VAL A 69 -1.93 -5.65 4.53
C VAL A 69 -0.97 -5.90 5.69
N ASN A 70 0.26 -5.44 5.53
CA ASN A 70 1.32 -5.68 6.51
C ASN A 70 1.97 -4.38 6.93
N LEU A 71 2.21 -4.22 8.22
CA LEU A 71 3.02 -3.15 8.76
C LEU A 71 4.46 -3.62 8.82
N LEU A 72 5.36 -2.89 8.18
CA LEU A 72 6.78 -3.21 8.14
C LEU A 72 7.57 -2.04 8.71
N THR A 73 8.76 -2.33 9.24
CA THR A 73 9.63 -1.32 9.81
C THR A 73 11.04 -1.50 9.25
N GLU A 74 11.63 -0.40 8.80
CA GLU A 74 13.00 -0.38 8.32
C GLU A 74 13.69 0.87 8.82
N SER A 75 14.83 0.71 9.52
CA SER A 75 15.60 1.82 10.07
C SER A 75 14.76 2.75 10.95
N GLY A 76 13.83 2.17 11.74
CA GLY A 76 12.96 2.94 12.61
C GLY A 76 11.81 3.65 11.92
N LYS A 77 11.59 3.40 10.63
CA LYS A 77 10.51 4.01 9.85
C LYS A 77 9.48 2.94 9.50
N ASP A 78 8.22 3.23 9.83
CA ASP A 78 7.11 2.31 9.56
C ASP A 78 6.56 2.56 8.17
N TYR A 79 6.26 1.49 7.45
CA TYR A 79 5.59 1.57 6.16
C TYR A 79 4.64 0.40 5.98
N ILE A 80 3.76 0.50 5.00
CA ILE A 80 2.71 -0.49 4.73
C ILE A 80 3.00 -1.18 3.40
N GLU A 81 2.81 -2.47 3.36
CA GLU A 81 2.90 -3.27 2.13
C GLU A 81 1.49 -3.67 1.62
#